data_f44a33e6c5062189a532daf696574857
#
_entry.id   f44a33e6c5062189a532daf696574857
#
_cell.length_a   1.000
_cell.length_b   1.000
_cell.length_c   1.000
_cell.angle_alpha   90.00
_cell.angle_beta   90.00
_cell.angle_gamma   90.00
#
_symmetry.space_group_name_H-M   'P 1'
#
loop_
_entity.id
_entity.type
_entity.pdbx_description
1 polymer ?
#
loop_
_entity_poly.entity_id
_entity_poly.type
_entity_poly.pdbx_seq_one_letter_code
_entity_poly.pdbx_strand_id
1 'polypeptide(L)'
;MTYSTESYTVKVTVADNGQGQLVATVEDADAERVFTNIYIAPVPTATSATLEFTKELTGRALVDGEFQFELYEGTKLVDTKTNQAGKVTFKAINYDAEGVHTYTVKEVNAGATGITYDTEKTAVVTVTKDAATNALKATVEYPAGNVFKNSFKAPAVEATIEATKKLEGKELAADAYTFELKEKGAVVATAKNTAEGKVAFVRSFEEAGTHTYTLVEKVGTEEGVEYDKTEHTVTVTVVADDQGLLTAKVSYADGKEVVFTNKYTVPTPTPEPNPNPAPNNPGTTPDPAPTPDPNPTPDPDPNKPGEKEEPKPTPPATETKGKAELPNTGEATSILSAIGFVVLALSGLVFFVKRKA
;
A
#
# COMPACT_ATOMS: atom_id res chain seq x y z
N MET A 1 -64.79 -17.38 -11.80
CA MET A 1 -65.85 -18.37 -11.51
C MET A 1 -66.49 -18.79 -12.79
N THR A 2 -66.41 -20.09 -13.15
CA THR A 2 -67.16 -20.65 -14.26
C THR A 2 -68.31 -21.47 -13.64
N TYR A 3 -69.50 -21.11 -14.02
CA TYR A 3 -70.70 -21.78 -13.46
C TYR A 3 -71.02 -23.04 -14.25
N SER A 4 -71.62 -24.06 -13.60
CA SER A 4 -72.11 -25.23 -14.23
C SER A 4 -73.18 -24.88 -15.25
N THR A 5 -73.14 -25.48 -16.39
CA THR A 5 -74.20 -25.41 -17.45
C THR A 5 -75.12 -26.62 -17.42
N GLU A 6 -74.88 -27.54 -16.44
CA GLU A 6 -75.72 -28.72 -16.26
C GLU A 6 -77.16 -28.33 -15.91
N SER A 7 -78.09 -29.03 -16.47
CA SER A 7 -79.53 -28.95 -16.16
C SER A 7 -80.04 -30.31 -15.84
N TYR A 8 -80.84 -30.42 -14.84
CA TYR A 8 -81.42 -31.71 -14.44
C TYR A 8 -82.93 -31.57 -14.51
N THR A 9 -83.57 -32.59 -15.18
CA THR A 9 -85.07 -32.74 -15.22
C THR A 9 -85.46 -33.68 -14.13
N VAL A 10 -86.34 -33.24 -13.23
CA VAL A 10 -86.95 -34.07 -12.23
C VAL A 10 -88.42 -34.28 -12.58
N LYS A 11 -88.84 -35.57 -12.70
CA LYS A 11 -90.20 -35.94 -12.92
C LYS A 11 -90.84 -36.28 -11.60
N VAL A 12 -91.92 -35.66 -11.29
CA VAL A 12 -92.75 -35.95 -10.14
C VAL A 12 -94.08 -36.50 -10.62
N THR A 13 -94.45 -37.65 -10.21
CA THR A 13 -95.74 -38.28 -10.51
C THR A 13 -96.61 -38.19 -9.24
N VAL A 14 -97.81 -37.60 -9.38
CA VAL A 14 -98.79 -37.51 -8.28
C VAL A 14 -99.96 -38.41 -8.63
N ALA A 15 -100.22 -39.36 -7.74
CA ALA A 15 -101.35 -40.33 -7.94
C ALA A 15 -102.16 -40.48 -6.64
N ASP A 16 -103.44 -40.80 -6.74
CA ASP A 16 -104.26 -41.12 -5.56
C ASP A 16 -103.86 -42.50 -5.05
N ASN A 17 -103.64 -42.66 -3.77
CA ASN A 17 -103.29 -43.93 -3.12
C ASN A 17 -104.44 -44.96 -2.95
N GLY A 18 -105.62 -44.62 -3.48
CA GLY A 18 -106.82 -45.45 -3.31
C GLY A 18 -107.57 -45.21 -1.99
N GLN A 19 -107.15 -44.27 -1.16
CA GLN A 19 -107.72 -43.84 0.10
C GLN A 19 -108.19 -42.37 0.11
N GLY A 20 -108.23 -41.76 -1.08
CA GLY A 20 -108.54 -40.33 -1.28
C GLY A 20 -107.41 -39.40 -0.92
N GLN A 21 -106.16 -39.89 -0.85
CA GLN A 21 -104.99 -39.10 -0.56
C GLN A 21 -104.07 -39.08 -1.77
N LEU A 22 -103.52 -37.96 -2.16
CA LEU A 22 -102.52 -37.79 -3.18
C LEU A 22 -101.15 -38.07 -2.64
N VAL A 23 -100.43 -38.99 -3.32
CA VAL A 23 -99.00 -39.31 -3.01
C VAL A 23 -98.15 -38.86 -4.19
N ALA A 24 -97.12 -38.01 -3.88
CA ALA A 24 -96.13 -37.60 -4.87
C ALA A 24 -94.90 -38.55 -4.82
N THR A 25 -94.52 -39.04 -5.96
CA THR A 25 -93.31 -39.90 -6.15
C THR A 25 -92.35 -39.16 -7.09
N VAL A 26 -91.12 -38.95 -6.64
CA VAL A 26 -90.08 -38.41 -7.50
C VAL A 26 -89.36 -39.57 -8.20
N GLU A 27 -89.34 -39.59 -9.53
CA GLU A 27 -88.55 -40.57 -10.31
C GLU A 27 -87.07 -40.27 -10.09
N ASP A 28 -86.28 -41.29 -9.83
CA ASP A 28 -84.85 -41.26 -9.55
C ASP A 28 -84.49 -40.35 -8.35
N ALA A 29 -85.27 -40.47 -7.25
CA ALA A 29 -85.07 -39.70 -6.06
C ALA A 29 -83.64 -39.74 -5.45
N ASP A 30 -83.00 -40.92 -5.68
CA ASP A 30 -81.64 -41.17 -5.18
C ASP A 30 -80.55 -40.79 -6.21
N ALA A 31 -80.95 -40.29 -7.44
CA ALA A 31 -79.97 -39.85 -8.43
C ALA A 31 -79.23 -38.60 -7.95
N GLU A 32 -77.90 -38.68 -7.80
CA GLU A 32 -77.07 -37.55 -7.45
C GLU A 32 -77.12 -36.50 -8.56
N ARG A 33 -77.47 -35.24 -8.22
CA ARG A 33 -77.54 -34.11 -9.16
C ARG A 33 -76.60 -33.04 -8.65
N VAL A 34 -75.35 -33.00 -9.27
CA VAL A 34 -74.29 -32.14 -8.81
C VAL A 34 -74.07 -31.00 -9.79
N PHE A 35 -74.19 -29.76 -9.31
CA PHE A 35 -73.76 -28.58 -10.05
C PHE A 35 -72.35 -28.24 -9.63
N THR A 36 -71.35 -28.42 -10.53
CA THR A 36 -69.95 -28.12 -10.25
C THR A 36 -69.57 -26.74 -10.84
N ASN A 37 -69.31 -25.81 -9.96
CA ASN A 37 -68.72 -24.52 -10.31
C ASN A 37 -67.22 -24.57 -10.16
N ILE A 38 -66.48 -24.00 -11.15
CA ILE A 38 -65.01 -23.93 -11.09
C ILE A 38 -64.63 -22.50 -10.79
N TYR A 39 -63.90 -22.32 -9.66
CA TYR A 39 -63.26 -21.06 -9.34
C TYR A 39 -61.82 -21.14 -9.79
N ILE A 40 -61.42 -20.34 -10.79
CA ILE A 40 -60.04 -20.11 -11.19
C ILE A 40 -59.63 -18.79 -10.56
N ALA A 41 -58.70 -18.85 -9.59
CA ALA A 41 -58.16 -17.63 -9.01
C ALA A 41 -57.44 -16.81 -10.10
N PRO A 42 -57.64 -15.50 -10.14
CA PRO A 42 -56.89 -14.66 -11.09
C PRO A 42 -55.39 -14.72 -10.75
N VAL A 43 -54.56 -14.83 -11.77
CA VAL A 43 -53.11 -14.78 -11.65
C VAL A 43 -52.72 -13.35 -11.16
N PRO A 44 -51.87 -13.21 -10.16
CA PRO A 44 -51.38 -11.90 -9.72
C PRO A 44 -50.70 -11.14 -10.86
N THR A 45 -50.94 -9.86 -10.96
CA THR A 45 -50.16 -9.01 -11.89
C THR A 45 -48.75 -8.86 -11.34
N ALA A 46 -47.73 -9.26 -12.10
CA ALA A 46 -46.33 -9.19 -11.74
C ALA A 46 -45.89 -7.76 -11.43
N THR A 47 -44.92 -7.63 -10.57
CA THR A 47 -44.26 -6.36 -10.22
C THR A 47 -42.75 -6.45 -10.40
N SER A 48 -42.05 -5.33 -10.27
CA SER A 48 -40.59 -5.31 -10.31
C SER A 48 -40.00 -4.33 -9.30
N ALA A 49 -38.75 -4.56 -8.93
CA ALA A 49 -37.97 -3.61 -8.13
C ALA A 49 -36.60 -3.38 -8.78
N THR A 50 -36.12 -2.16 -8.70
CA THR A 50 -34.76 -1.75 -9.05
C THR A 50 -34.00 -1.47 -7.78
N LEU A 51 -32.82 -2.10 -7.61
CA LEU A 51 -31.94 -1.85 -6.49
C LEU A 51 -30.92 -0.77 -6.86
N GLU A 52 -30.87 0.28 -6.05
CA GLU A 52 -29.99 1.43 -6.27
C GLU A 52 -29.10 1.69 -5.06
N PHE A 53 -27.80 1.84 -5.32
CA PHE A 53 -26.79 2.18 -4.33
C PHE A 53 -26.04 3.44 -4.77
N THR A 54 -25.40 4.08 -3.80
CA THR A 54 -24.54 5.23 -4.05
C THR A 54 -23.09 4.81 -3.78
N LYS A 55 -22.17 5.28 -4.65
CA LYS A 55 -20.73 5.15 -4.43
C LYS A 55 -20.14 6.49 -4.08
N GLU A 56 -19.41 6.54 -2.97
CA GLU A 56 -18.63 7.68 -2.50
C GLU A 56 -17.16 7.29 -2.41
N LEU A 57 -16.26 8.21 -2.77
CA LEU A 57 -14.83 8.11 -2.60
C LEU A 57 -14.32 9.38 -1.93
N THR A 58 -13.56 9.24 -0.85
CA THR A 58 -12.84 10.36 -0.22
C THR A 58 -11.35 10.30 -0.55
N GLY A 59 -10.66 11.43 -0.47
CA GLY A 59 -9.22 11.53 -0.75
C GLY A 59 -8.88 11.87 -2.20
N ARG A 60 -9.74 11.55 -3.18
CA ARG A 60 -9.67 12.01 -4.56
C ARG A 60 -11.04 11.96 -5.25
N ALA A 61 -11.12 12.46 -6.46
CA ALA A 61 -12.35 12.39 -7.26
C ALA A 61 -12.69 10.94 -7.62
N LEU A 62 -13.99 10.62 -7.57
CA LEU A 62 -14.53 9.36 -8.07
C LEU A 62 -14.63 9.40 -9.59
N VAL A 63 -14.18 8.37 -10.26
CA VAL A 63 -14.26 8.22 -11.72
C VAL A 63 -15.39 7.24 -12.08
N ASP A 64 -16.14 7.54 -13.14
CA ASP A 64 -17.19 6.65 -13.64
C ASP A 64 -16.61 5.33 -14.15
N GLY A 65 -17.23 4.22 -13.73
CA GLY A 65 -16.82 2.89 -14.12
C GLY A 65 -15.65 2.31 -13.30
N GLU A 66 -15.14 3.06 -12.34
CA GLU A 66 -13.93 2.67 -11.56
C GLU A 66 -14.17 1.47 -10.64
N PHE A 67 -15.34 1.42 -10.00
CA PHE A 67 -15.68 0.37 -9.04
C PHE A 67 -16.77 -0.53 -9.60
N GLN A 68 -16.57 -1.84 -9.47
CA GLN A 68 -17.52 -2.87 -9.89
C GLN A 68 -18.26 -3.43 -8.68
N PHE A 69 -19.56 -3.70 -8.88
CA PHE A 69 -20.46 -4.24 -7.87
C PHE A 69 -21.17 -5.46 -8.40
N GLU A 70 -21.27 -6.49 -7.58
CA GLU A 70 -21.93 -7.74 -7.86
C GLU A 70 -23.14 -7.90 -6.94
N LEU A 71 -24.31 -8.18 -7.56
CA LEU A 71 -25.57 -8.42 -6.88
C LEU A 71 -25.80 -9.93 -6.77
N TYR A 72 -26.02 -10.41 -5.56
CA TYR A 72 -26.28 -11.81 -5.29
C TYR A 72 -27.65 -12.02 -4.62
N GLU A 73 -28.35 -13.10 -4.96
CA GLU A 73 -29.46 -13.68 -4.20
C GLU A 73 -28.98 -15.02 -3.65
N GLY A 74 -28.74 -15.08 -2.33
CA GLY A 74 -28.01 -16.20 -1.73
C GLY A 74 -26.59 -16.31 -2.30
N THR A 75 -26.30 -17.42 -2.99
CA THR A 75 -25.02 -17.66 -3.68
C THR A 75 -25.06 -17.38 -5.18
N LYS A 76 -26.25 -17.06 -5.73
CA LYS A 76 -26.44 -16.85 -7.16
C LYS A 76 -26.13 -15.40 -7.52
N LEU A 77 -25.19 -15.19 -8.45
CA LEU A 77 -24.95 -13.88 -9.06
C LEU A 77 -26.17 -13.50 -9.94
N VAL A 78 -26.79 -12.35 -9.67
CA VAL A 78 -27.97 -11.83 -10.35
C VAL A 78 -27.59 -10.80 -11.42
N ASP A 79 -26.71 -9.84 -11.06
CA ASP A 79 -26.29 -8.78 -11.97
C ASP A 79 -24.90 -8.24 -11.54
N THR A 80 -24.23 -7.56 -12.47
CA THR A 80 -22.96 -6.85 -12.24
C THR A 80 -23.05 -5.47 -12.82
N LYS A 81 -22.64 -4.44 -12.06
CA LYS A 81 -22.65 -3.03 -12.45
C LYS A 81 -21.40 -2.31 -12.02
N THR A 82 -21.11 -1.20 -12.68
CA THR A 82 -20.13 -0.23 -12.22
C THR A 82 -20.81 1.07 -11.79
N ASN A 83 -20.11 1.90 -11.03
CA ASN A 83 -20.61 3.23 -10.67
C ASN A 83 -20.68 4.15 -11.90
N GLN A 84 -21.75 4.95 -11.98
CA GLN A 84 -21.97 5.98 -12.98
C GLN A 84 -22.53 7.23 -12.29
N ALA A 85 -21.86 8.36 -12.40
CA ALA A 85 -22.19 9.59 -11.68
C ALA A 85 -22.43 9.34 -10.16
N GLY A 86 -21.60 8.49 -9.54
CA GLY A 86 -21.72 8.11 -8.14
C GLY A 86 -22.90 7.18 -7.81
N LYS A 87 -23.62 6.64 -8.80
CA LYS A 87 -24.72 5.68 -8.60
C LYS A 87 -24.36 4.30 -9.12
N VAL A 88 -24.96 3.28 -8.49
CA VAL A 88 -24.92 1.88 -8.91
C VAL A 88 -26.35 1.40 -9.03
N THR A 89 -26.85 1.25 -10.24
CA THR A 89 -28.23 0.87 -10.52
C THR A 89 -28.27 -0.48 -11.21
N PHE A 90 -28.81 -1.48 -10.54
CA PHE A 90 -28.96 -2.84 -11.08
C PHE A 90 -30.19 -2.92 -12.00
N LYS A 91 -30.24 -3.96 -12.84
CA LYS A 91 -31.43 -4.24 -13.68
C LYS A 91 -32.64 -4.49 -12.79
N ALA A 92 -33.82 -4.08 -13.27
CA ALA A 92 -35.08 -4.41 -12.60
C ALA A 92 -35.26 -5.93 -12.48
N ILE A 93 -35.63 -6.36 -11.27
CA ILE A 93 -35.91 -7.77 -10.93
C ILE A 93 -37.42 -7.93 -10.89
N ASN A 94 -37.96 -8.90 -11.65
CA ASN A 94 -39.39 -9.17 -11.73
C ASN A 94 -39.82 -10.19 -10.68
N TYR A 95 -41.03 -9.99 -10.12
CA TYR A 95 -41.65 -10.87 -9.14
C TYR A 95 -43.07 -11.22 -9.59
N ASP A 96 -43.39 -12.52 -9.58
CA ASP A 96 -44.69 -13.07 -9.95
C ASP A 96 -45.48 -13.67 -8.76
N ALA A 97 -44.83 -13.66 -7.57
CA ALA A 97 -45.43 -14.15 -6.32
C ALA A 97 -45.07 -13.22 -5.15
N GLU A 98 -45.88 -13.31 -4.07
CA GLU A 98 -45.57 -12.71 -2.79
C GLU A 98 -44.35 -13.38 -2.17
N GLY A 99 -43.55 -12.60 -1.43
CA GLY A 99 -42.36 -13.13 -0.75
C GLY A 99 -41.43 -12.06 -0.23
N VAL A 100 -40.40 -12.49 0.49
CA VAL A 100 -39.30 -11.64 0.93
C VAL A 100 -38.03 -12.16 0.26
N HIS A 101 -37.36 -11.30 -0.48
CA HIS A 101 -36.12 -11.57 -1.19
C HIS A 101 -34.99 -10.76 -0.57
N THR A 102 -33.90 -11.43 -0.21
CA THR A 102 -32.72 -10.78 0.35
C THR A 102 -31.58 -10.83 -0.65
N TYR A 103 -31.06 -9.67 -0.96
CA TYR A 103 -29.93 -9.48 -1.87
C TYR A 103 -28.71 -8.98 -1.12
N THR A 104 -27.54 -9.50 -1.47
CA THR A 104 -26.24 -9.01 -1.02
C THR A 104 -25.54 -8.34 -2.18
N VAL A 105 -25.08 -7.10 -1.97
CA VAL A 105 -24.24 -6.39 -2.94
C VAL A 105 -22.82 -6.32 -2.39
N LYS A 106 -21.88 -6.79 -3.22
CA LYS A 106 -20.45 -6.79 -2.94
C LYS A 106 -19.73 -5.86 -3.89
N GLU A 107 -18.91 -4.99 -3.34
CA GLU A 107 -17.94 -4.27 -4.15
C GLU A 107 -16.75 -5.20 -4.44
N VAL A 108 -16.33 -5.28 -5.70
CA VAL A 108 -15.19 -6.11 -6.12
C VAL A 108 -13.90 -5.41 -5.70
N ASN A 109 -13.17 -6.02 -4.77
CA ASN A 109 -11.85 -5.51 -4.37
C ASN A 109 -10.81 -5.89 -5.45
N ALA A 110 -10.50 -4.94 -6.33
CA ALA A 110 -9.50 -5.07 -7.38
C ALA A 110 -8.05 -4.90 -6.89
N GLY A 111 -7.83 -4.62 -5.61
CA GLY A 111 -6.50 -4.39 -5.04
C GLY A 111 -5.86 -3.07 -5.50
N ALA A 112 -6.66 -2.06 -5.85
CA ALA A 112 -6.13 -0.76 -6.30
C ALA A 112 -5.32 -0.08 -5.20
N THR A 113 -4.13 0.39 -5.57
CA THR A 113 -3.18 1.01 -4.64
C THR A 113 -3.78 2.25 -3.97
N GLY A 114 -3.67 2.32 -2.66
CA GLY A 114 -4.16 3.44 -1.85
C GLY A 114 -5.66 3.42 -1.58
N ILE A 115 -6.45 2.48 -2.13
CA ILE A 115 -7.88 2.36 -1.88
C ILE A 115 -8.17 1.46 -0.68
N THR A 116 -8.99 1.97 0.24
CA THR A 116 -9.66 1.16 1.27
C THR A 116 -11.10 0.97 0.84
N TYR A 117 -11.50 -0.29 0.66
CA TYR A 117 -12.83 -0.68 0.18
C TYR A 117 -13.82 -0.78 1.34
N ASP A 118 -15.10 -0.49 1.06
CA ASP A 118 -16.21 -0.70 2.00
C ASP A 118 -16.62 -2.18 2.06
N THR A 119 -17.45 -2.52 3.03
CA THR A 119 -18.01 -3.86 3.24
C THR A 119 -19.27 -4.06 2.39
N GLU A 120 -19.70 -5.32 2.22
CA GLU A 120 -20.95 -5.67 1.55
C GLU A 120 -22.18 -5.00 2.17
N LYS A 121 -23.21 -4.77 1.36
CA LYS A 121 -24.50 -4.18 1.75
C LYS A 121 -25.63 -5.13 1.41
N THR A 122 -26.73 -5.01 2.17
CA THR A 122 -27.92 -5.84 1.98
C THR A 122 -29.09 -4.98 1.51
N ALA A 123 -29.85 -5.48 0.55
CA ALA A 123 -31.15 -4.98 0.17
C ALA A 123 -32.22 -6.05 0.42
N VAL A 124 -33.35 -5.68 0.97
CA VAL A 124 -34.51 -6.56 1.20
C VAL A 124 -35.65 -6.06 0.34
N VAL A 125 -36.18 -6.93 -0.52
CA VAL A 125 -37.38 -6.67 -1.32
C VAL A 125 -38.52 -7.46 -0.75
N THR A 126 -39.55 -6.77 -0.27
CA THR A 126 -40.80 -7.39 0.21
C THR A 126 -41.87 -7.20 -0.86
N VAL A 127 -42.36 -8.33 -1.37
CA VAL A 127 -43.45 -8.37 -2.35
C VAL A 127 -44.74 -8.77 -1.63
N THR A 128 -45.74 -7.88 -1.67
CA THR A 128 -47.06 -8.09 -1.09
C THR A 128 -48.11 -8.04 -2.16
N LYS A 129 -49.28 -8.67 -1.92
CA LYS A 129 -50.40 -8.65 -2.83
C LYS A 129 -51.51 -7.76 -2.27
N ASP A 130 -52.02 -6.87 -3.11
CA ASP A 130 -53.20 -6.10 -2.80
C ASP A 130 -54.42 -7.01 -2.87
N ALA A 131 -55.21 -7.11 -1.76
CA ALA A 131 -56.36 -8.02 -1.65
C ALA A 131 -57.53 -7.62 -2.58
N ALA A 132 -57.66 -6.34 -2.94
CA ALA A 132 -58.79 -5.87 -3.73
C ALA A 132 -58.50 -6.02 -5.24
N THR A 133 -57.27 -5.72 -5.67
CA THR A 133 -56.87 -5.71 -7.09
C THR A 133 -56.12 -6.92 -7.54
N ASN A 134 -55.66 -7.78 -6.60
CA ASN A 134 -54.78 -8.94 -6.83
C ASN A 134 -53.46 -8.53 -7.49
N ALA A 135 -53.04 -7.25 -7.43
CA ALA A 135 -51.80 -6.76 -7.96
C ALA A 135 -50.67 -6.94 -6.94
N LEU A 136 -49.48 -7.33 -7.42
CA LEU A 136 -48.28 -7.40 -6.58
C LEU A 136 -47.66 -6.00 -6.47
N LYS A 137 -47.08 -5.69 -5.28
CA LYS A 137 -46.33 -4.48 -5.00
C LYS A 137 -45.03 -4.85 -4.31
N ALA A 138 -43.92 -4.39 -4.88
CA ALA A 138 -42.60 -4.56 -4.28
C ALA A 138 -42.19 -3.28 -3.53
N THR A 139 -41.59 -3.46 -2.35
CA THR A 139 -40.95 -2.42 -1.56
C THR A 139 -39.51 -2.82 -1.29
N VAL A 140 -38.59 -1.84 -1.34
CA VAL A 140 -37.14 -2.06 -1.13
C VAL A 140 -36.71 -1.39 0.15
N GLU A 141 -35.98 -2.13 0.99
CA GLU A 141 -35.35 -1.61 2.20
C GLU A 141 -33.86 -1.90 2.17
N TYR A 142 -33.05 -1.02 2.77
CA TYR A 142 -31.60 -1.15 2.92
C TYR A 142 -31.24 -1.09 4.41
N PRO A 143 -31.24 -2.23 5.13
CA PRO A 143 -31.09 -2.26 6.59
C PRO A 143 -29.79 -1.65 7.11
N ALA A 144 -28.69 -1.75 6.32
CA ALA A 144 -27.38 -1.17 6.64
C ALA A 144 -27.07 0.07 5.78
N GLY A 145 -28.11 0.69 5.19
CA GLY A 145 -27.96 1.77 4.21
C GLY A 145 -27.52 1.27 2.84
N ASN A 146 -27.54 2.19 1.87
CA ASN A 146 -27.25 1.90 0.45
C ASN A 146 -26.05 2.69 -0.09
N VAL A 147 -25.14 3.15 0.79
CA VAL A 147 -23.96 3.94 0.38
C VAL A 147 -22.69 3.11 0.61
N PHE A 148 -21.93 2.88 -0.45
CA PHE A 148 -20.57 2.34 -0.38
C PHE A 148 -19.57 3.47 -0.26
N LYS A 149 -18.77 3.45 0.81
CA LYS A 149 -17.80 4.49 1.14
C LYS A 149 -16.38 3.95 1.07
N ASN A 150 -15.62 4.37 0.06
CA ASN A 150 -14.20 4.08 -0.01
C ASN A 150 -13.39 5.32 0.38
N SER A 151 -12.16 5.09 0.79
CA SER A 151 -11.18 6.16 0.95
C SER A 151 -9.93 5.87 0.14
N PHE A 152 -9.35 6.93 -0.41
CA PHE A 152 -8.06 6.89 -1.06
C PHE A 152 -7.04 7.66 -0.22
N LYS A 153 -5.88 7.05 0.01
CA LYS A 153 -4.68 7.71 0.51
C LYS A 153 -3.51 7.30 -0.39
N ALA A 154 -2.87 8.29 -1.02
CA ALA A 154 -1.67 8.03 -1.80
C ALA A 154 -0.57 7.42 -0.90
N PRO A 155 0.10 6.33 -1.31
CA PRO A 155 1.31 5.90 -0.65
C PRO A 155 2.37 7.00 -0.76
N ALA A 156 3.22 7.12 0.26
CA ALA A 156 4.35 8.01 0.20
C ALA A 156 5.30 7.63 -0.92
N VAL A 157 5.90 8.63 -1.58
CA VAL A 157 6.94 8.44 -2.57
C VAL A 157 8.28 8.87 -2.01
N GLU A 158 9.34 8.13 -2.33
CA GLU A 158 10.69 8.49 -1.94
C GLU A 158 11.45 9.16 -3.09
N ALA A 159 12.30 10.14 -2.72
CA ALA A 159 13.28 10.73 -3.62
C ALA A 159 14.67 10.68 -2.98
N THR A 160 15.68 10.29 -3.76
CA THR A 160 17.08 10.29 -3.34
C THR A 160 17.77 11.51 -3.93
N ILE A 161 18.27 12.39 -3.07
CA ILE A 161 19.10 13.53 -3.43
C ILE A 161 20.56 13.09 -3.31
N GLU A 162 21.31 13.19 -4.39
CA GLU A 162 22.69 12.69 -4.46
C GLU A 162 23.68 13.82 -4.68
N ALA A 163 24.90 13.64 -4.15
CA ALA A 163 26.07 14.47 -4.41
C ALA A 163 27.32 13.61 -4.42
N THR A 164 28.40 14.15 -4.97
CA THR A 164 29.72 13.52 -5.01
C THR A 164 30.69 14.31 -4.16
N LYS A 165 31.42 13.65 -3.27
CA LYS A 165 32.57 14.19 -2.56
C LYS A 165 33.86 13.83 -3.25
N LYS A 166 34.73 14.82 -3.45
CA LYS A 166 36.11 14.66 -3.90
C LYS A 166 37.09 15.24 -2.87
N LEU A 167 38.23 14.58 -2.71
CA LEU A 167 39.33 15.07 -1.90
C LEU A 167 40.60 15.07 -2.76
N GLU A 168 41.20 16.24 -2.95
CA GLU A 168 42.47 16.39 -3.65
C GLU A 168 43.63 16.35 -2.64
N GLY A 169 44.74 15.72 -3.01
CA GLY A 169 45.99 15.69 -2.19
C GLY A 169 46.03 14.57 -1.14
N LYS A 170 44.94 13.85 -0.90
CA LYS A 170 44.83 12.72 0.03
C LYS A 170 43.75 11.76 -0.43
N GLU A 171 43.86 10.47 -0.10
CA GLU A 171 42.83 9.49 -0.35
C GLU A 171 41.57 9.79 0.49
N LEU A 172 40.39 9.68 -0.12
CA LEU A 172 39.10 9.90 0.52
C LEU A 172 38.71 8.65 1.33
N ALA A 173 38.56 8.80 2.63
CA ALA A 173 38.03 7.75 3.50
C ALA A 173 36.48 7.86 3.59
N ALA A 174 35.83 6.70 3.80
CA ALA A 174 34.41 6.69 4.11
C ALA A 174 34.13 7.44 5.42
N ASP A 175 32.96 8.07 5.51
CA ASP A 175 32.49 8.82 6.70
C ASP A 175 33.34 10.01 7.12
N ALA A 176 34.31 10.44 6.29
CA ALA A 176 35.24 11.51 6.62
C ALA A 176 34.57 12.89 6.69
N TYR A 177 33.60 13.14 5.80
CA TYR A 177 32.93 14.43 5.68
C TYR A 177 31.44 14.30 5.88
N THR A 178 30.83 15.30 6.51
CA THR A 178 29.41 15.36 6.82
C THR A 178 28.74 16.42 5.95
N PHE A 179 27.57 16.09 5.41
CA PHE A 179 26.75 16.97 4.59
C PHE A 179 25.42 17.23 5.24
N GLU A 180 24.89 18.42 5.08
CA GLU A 180 23.62 18.85 5.62
C GLU A 180 22.67 19.22 4.46
N LEU A 181 21.47 18.65 4.51
CA LEU A 181 20.35 19.05 3.67
C LEU A 181 19.49 20.01 4.49
N LYS A 182 19.29 21.23 4.00
CA LYS A 182 18.52 22.27 4.67
C LYS A 182 17.26 22.62 3.90
N GLU A 183 16.14 22.74 4.59
CA GLU A 183 14.90 23.27 4.05
C GLU A 183 14.52 24.53 4.82
N LYS A 184 14.31 25.64 4.11
CA LYS A 184 14.03 26.96 4.74
C LYS A 184 15.05 27.34 5.83
N GLY A 185 16.33 26.98 5.63
CA GLY A 185 17.43 27.25 6.55
C GLY A 185 17.60 26.26 7.71
N ALA A 186 16.63 25.38 7.95
CA ALA A 186 16.73 24.34 8.99
C ALA A 186 17.32 23.04 8.43
N VAL A 187 18.22 22.37 9.16
CA VAL A 187 18.76 21.07 8.79
C VAL A 187 17.66 20.02 8.93
N VAL A 188 17.29 19.37 7.84
CA VAL A 188 16.25 18.33 7.77
C VAL A 188 16.82 16.92 7.58
N ALA A 189 18.07 16.80 7.14
CA ALA A 189 18.80 15.53 7.06
C ALA A 189 20.31 15.77 7.05
N THR A 190 21.07 14.74 7.47
CA THR A 190 22.53 14.70 7.37
C THR A 190 22.95 13.38 6.71
N ALA A 191 24.05 13.42 5.95
CA ALA A 191 24.66 12.27 5.35
C ALA A 191 26.19 12.38 5.42
N LYS A 192 26.87 11.25 5.23
CA LYS A 192 28.33 11.19 5.09
C LYS A 192 28.71 10.59 3.73
N ASN A 193 29.91 10.84 3.28
CA ASN A 193 30.42 10.27 2.06
C ASN A 193 30.78 8.78 2.22
N THR A 194 30.60 7.99 1.13
CA THR A 194 31.26 6.69 1.02
C THR A 194 32.74 6.86 0.65
N ALA A 195 33.52 5.77 0.62
CA ALA A 195 34.92 5.79 0.15
C ALA A 195 35.03 6.23 -1.33
N GLU A 196 34.02 5.91 -2.15
CA GLU A 196 33.92 6.31 -3.55
C GLU A 196 33.43 7.75 -3.72
N GLY A 197 33.11 8.43 -2.61
CA GLY A 197 32.65 9.80 -2.59
C GLY A 197 31.15 10.01 -2.76
N LYS A 198 30.32 8.94 -2.79
CA LYS A 198 28.87 9.09 -2.90
C LYS A 198 28.30 9.67 -1.60
N VAL A 199 27.40 10.67 -1.74
CA VAL A 199 26.60 11.25 -0.68
C VAL A 199 25.14 11.14 -1.09
N ALA A 200 24.27 10.59 -0.24
CA ALA A 200 22.86 10.37 -0.56
C ALA A 200 21.95 10.71 0.61
N PHE A 201 20.83 11.39 0.31
CA PHE A 201 19.77 11.69 1.26
C PHE A 201 18.46 11.14 0.71
N VAL A 202 17.77 10.27 1.46
CA VAL A 202 16.44 9.78 1.12
C VAL A 202 15.40 10.63 1.84
N ARG A 203 14.41 11.13 1.07
CA ARG A 203 13.29 11.92 1.59
C ARG A 203 11.99 11.30 1.13
N SER A 204 11.03 11.22 2.05
CA SER A 204 9.68 10.68 1.79
C SER A 204 8.66 11.80 1.73
N PHE A 205 7.70 11.71 0.81
CA PHE A 205 6.69 12.73 0.54
C PHE A 205 5.31 12.06 0.49
N GLU A 206 4.36 12.60 1.25
CA GLU A 206 2.97 12.11 1.30
C GLU A 206 1.99 12.95 0.48
N GLU A 207 2.42 14.13 -0.01
CA GLU A 207 1.59 15.07 -0.74
C GLU A 207 2.33 15.65 -1.95
N ALA A 208 1.58 16.01 -2.98
CA ALA A 208 2.10 16.72 -4.14
C ALA A 208 2.56 18.14 -3.73
N GLY A 209 3.70 18.56 -4.27
CA GLY A 209 4.28 19.86 -3.95
C GLY A 209 5.67 20.03 -4.50
N THR A 210 6.25 21.22 -4.27
CA THR A 210 7.64 21.53 -4.62
C THR A 210 8.42 21.84 -3.34
N HIS A 211 9.47 21.07 -3.11
CA HIS A 211 10.37 21.20 -1.98
C HIS A 211 11.72 21.68 -2.46
N THR A 212 12.19 22.78 -1.89
CA THR A 212 13.51 23.35 -2.23
C THR A 212 14.45 23.19 -1.06
N TYR A 213 15.58 22.57 -1.33
CA TYR A 213 16.63 22.29 -0.36
C TYR A 213 17.91 23.03 -0.72
N THR A 214 18.68 23.36 0.32
CA THR A 214 20.09 23.78 0.20
C THR A 214 20.95 22.64 0.72
N LEU A 215 21.84 22.13 -0.12
CA LEU A 215 22.81 21.10 0.22
C LEU A 215 24.17 21.75 0.45
N VAL A 216 24.78 21.48 1.61
CA VAL A 216 26.08 22.05 2.03
C VAL A 216 26.95 20.98 2.64
N GLU A 217 28.26 21.17 2.55
CA GLU A 217 29.22 20.43 3.35
C GLU A 217 29.40 21.13 4.71
N LYS A 218 29.37 20.36 5.79
CA LYS A 218 29.67 20.88 7.13
C LYS A 218 31.16 21.06 7.27
N VAL A 219 31.58 22.30 7.49
CA VAL A 219 33.00 22.62 7.74
C VAL A 219 33.50 21.90 8.99
N GLY A 220 34.55 21.10 8.84
CA GLY A 220 35.23 20.39 9.92
C GLY A 220 36.45 21.15 10.46
N THR A 221 37.28 20.42 11.20
CA THR A 221 38.48 20.96 11.86
C THR A 221 39.76 20.19 11.51
N GLU A 222 39.75 19.38 10.43
CA GLU A 222 40.91 18.63 10.03
C GLU A 222 42.02 19.57 9.54
N GLU A 223 43.18 19.45 10.14
CA GLU A 223 44.33 20.29 9.80
C GLU A 223 44.84 20.03 8.39
N GLY A 224 45.12 21.06 7.64
CA GLY A 224 45.56 20.98 6.26
C GLY A 224 44.44 20.80 5.24
N VAL A 225 43.14 20.70 5.67
CA VAL A 225 41.99 20.60 4.76
C VAL A 225 41.35 21.97 4.52
N GLU A 226 41.28 22.36 3.25
CA GLU A 226 40.46 23.45 2.76
C GLU A 226 39.09 22.87 2.36
N TYR A 227 38.03 23.22 3.12
CA TYR A 227 36.66 22.74 2.95
C TYR A 227 35.93 23.49 1.84
N ASP A 228 35.18 22.77 1.01
CA ASP A 228 34.23 23.37 0.09
C ASP A 228 33.06 24.01 0.84
N LYS A 229 32.83 25.30 0.61
CA LYS A 229 31.76 26.07 1.24
C LYS A 229 30.62 26.41 0.30
N THR A 230 30.58 25.76 -0.87
CA THR A 230 29.55 26.01 -1.88
C THR A 230 28.20 25.53 -1.36
N GLU A 231 27.18 26.34 -1.60
CA GLU A 231 25.78 25.96 -1.35
C GLU A 231 25.12 25.58 -2.66
N HIS A 232 24.52 24.39 -2.71
CA HIS A 232 23.83 23.89 -3.89
C HIS A 232 22.34 23.84 -3.65
N THR A 233 21.56 24.41 -4.58
CA THR A 233 20.09 24.33 -4.54
C THR A 233 19.62 23.08 -5.26
N VAL A 234 18.78 22.29 -4.56
CA VAL A 234 18.14 21.07 -5.06
C VAL A 234 16.64 21.22 -4.91
N THR A 235 15.90 20.91 -5.95
CA THR A 235 14.44 20.92 -5.96
C THR A 235 13.89 19.51 -6.15
N VAL A 236 12.98 19.10 -5.27
CA VAL A 236 12.19 17.88 -5.44
C VAL A 236 10.76 18.30 -5.79
N THR A 237 10.32 17.94 -6.97
CA THR A 237 8.94 18.16 -7.42
C THR A 237 8.16 16.86 -7.32
N VAL A 238 7.11 16.86 -6.49
CA VAL A 238 6.19 15.74 -6.32
C VAL A 238 4.89 16.07 -7.03
N VAL A 239 4.46 15.21 -7.93
CA VAL A 239 3.22 15.37 -8.67
C VAL A 239 2.32 14.15 -8.48
N ALA A 240 1.02 14.37 -8.44
CA ALA A 240 0.02 13.31 -8.48
C ALA A 240 -0.42 13.07 -9.92
N ASP A 241 -0.58 11.82 -10.30
CA ASP A 241 -1.22 11.44 -11.56
C ASP A 241 -2.76 11.54 -11.47
N ASP A 242 -3.46 11.15 -12.54
CA ASP A 242 -4.93 11.16 -12.60
C ASP A 242 -5.57 10.16 -11.60
N GLN A 243 -4.82 9.19 -11.11
CA GLN A 243 -5.23 8.24 -10.08
C GLN A 243 -4.87 8.73 -8.66
N GLY A 244 -4.23 9.90 -8.54
CA GLY A 244 -3.77 10.46 -7.28
C GLY A 244 -2.47 9.85 -6.76
N LEU A 245 -1.80 8.95 -7.51
CA LEU A 245 -0.54 8.36 -7.11
C LEU A 245 0.60 9.35 -7.29
N LEU A 246 1.52 9.37 -6.32
CA LEU A 246 2.61 10.34 -6.29
C LEU A 246 3.83 9.83 -7.07
N THR A 247 4.47 10.76 -7.76
CA THR A 247 5.80 10.59 -8.36
C THR A 247 6.69 11.75 -7.95
N ALA A 248 7.97 11.50 -7.65
CA ALA A 248 8.92 12.52 -7.25
C ALA A 248 10.05 12.64 -8.26
N LYS A 249 10.43 13.87 -8.59
CA LYS A 249 11.55 14.19 -9.48
C LYS A 249 12.53 15.13 -8.77
N VAL A 250 13.80 14.73 -8.71
CA VAL A 250 14.89 15.56 -8.21
C VAL A 250 15.47 16.36 -9.38
N SER A 251 15.74 17.65 -9.16
CA SER A 251 16.44 18.54 -10.09
C SER A 251 17.43 19.44 -9.35
N TYR A 252 18.57 19.65 -9.97
CA TYR A 252 19.64 20.52 -9.47
C TYR A 252 19.63 21.83 -10.24
N ALA A 253 19.96 22.95 -9.57
CA ALA A 253 19.80 24.31 -10.12
C ALA A 253 20.43 24.48 -11.53
N ASP A 254 21.60 23.88 -11.75
CA ASP A 254 22.33 24.03 -13.02
C ASP A 254 22.17 22.81 -13.96
N GLY A 255 21.25 21.88 -13.61
CA GLY A 255 21.09 20.61 -14.33
C GLY A 255 22.31 19.70 -14.27
N LYS A 256 23.25 19.97 -13.35
CA LYS A 256 24.51 19.26 -13.19
C LYS A 256 24.52 18.51 -11.86
N GLU A 257 25.31 17.46 -11.82
CA GLU A 257 25.63 16.75 -10.57
C GLU A 257 26.30 17.69 -9.58
N VAL A 258 25.89 17.59 -8.30
CA VAL A 258 26.51 18.34 -7.20
C VAL A 258 27.81 17.67 -6.80
N VAL A 259 28.91 18.43 -6.82
CA VAL A 259 30.25 17.96 -6.45
C VAL A 259 30.85 18.89 -5.41
N PHE A 260 31.25 18.36 -4.26
CA PHE A 260 32.02 19.05 -3.25
C PHE A 260 33.48 18.62 -3.34
N THR A 261 34.39 19.58 -3.51
CA THR A 261 35.83 19.29 -3.64
C THR A 261 36.61 19.95 -2.53
N ASN A 262 37.18 19.15 -1.61
CA ASN A 262 38.14 19.64 -0.61
C ASN A 262 39.57 19.45 -1.10
N LYS A 263 40.47 20.29 -0.63
CA LYS A 263 41.90 20.19 -0.90
C LYS A 263 42.65 19.93 0.40
N TYR A 264 43.48 18.91 0.39
CA TYR A 264 44.40 18.64 1.49
C TYR A 264 45.80 19.05 1.13
N THR A 265 46.42 19.83 2.03
CA THR A 265 47.84 20.21 1.95
C THR A 265 48.50 19.72 3.22
N VAL A 266 49.64 19.02 3.09
CA VAL A 266 50.39 18.55 4.25
C VAL A 266 50.79 19.76 5.10
N PRO A 267 50.40 19.81 6.37
CA PRO A 267 50.80 20.91 7.26
C PRO A 267 52.33 21.00 7.36
N THR A 268 52.90 22.19 7.16
CA THR A 268 54.33 22.40 7.37
C THR A 268 54.59 22.33 8.88
N PRO A 269 55.51 21.45 9.33
CA PRO A 269 55.84 21.41 10.77
C PRO A 269 56.27 22.76 11.24
N THR A 270 55.69 23.23 12.33
CA THR A 270 56.15 24.44 13.01
C THR A 270 57.60 24.22 13.44
N PRO A 271 58.56 25.09 13.05
CA PRO A 271 59.93 24.92 13.49
C PRO A 271 59.94 24.92 15.01
N GLU A 272 60.60 23.92 15.60
CA GLU A 272 60.83 23.89 17.06
C GLU A 272 61.46 25.22 17.47
N PRO A 273 61.03 25.86 18.59
CA PRO A 273 61.69 27.04 19.07
C PRO A 273 63.15 26.69 19.32
N ASN A 274 64.03 27.41 18.60
CA ASN A 274 65.49 27.28 18.78
C ASN A 274 65.81 27.31 20.27
N PRO A 275 66.43 26.27 20.86
CA PRO A 275 66.74 26.28 22.27
C PRO A 275 67.56 27.54 22.56
N ASN A 276 67.03 28.36 23.45
CA ASN A 276 67.64 29.62 23.87
C ASN A 276 69.09 29.31 24.23
N PRO A 277 70.14 30.07 23.68
CA PRO A 277 71.52 29.83 24.03
C PRO A 277 71.64 29.98 25.53
N ALA A 278 72.27 28.98 26.17
CA ALA A 278 72.53 29.02 27.62
C ALA A 278 73.19 30.30 28.00
N PRO A 279 72.81 30.96 29.12
CA PRO A 279 73.46 32.20 29.57
C PRO A 279 74.95 31.99 29.76
N ASN A 280 75.79 32.83 29.06
CA ASN A 280 77.22 32.89 29.27
C ASN A 280 77.52 33.13 30.75
N ASN A 281 78.01 32.10 31.41
CA ASN A 281 78.56 32.27 32.77
C ASN A 281 80.03 32.73 32.64
N PRO A 282 80.37 33.97 33.01
CA PRO A 282 81.75 34.42 32.98
C PRO A 282 82.45 34.01 34.31
N GLY A 283 83.26 32.96 34.22
CA GLY A 283 84.20 32.68 35.27
C GLY A 283 84.33 31.23 35.75
N THR A 284 85.05 30.43 35.05
CA THR A 284 85.79 29.31 35.62
C THR A 284 87.13 29.15 34.89
N THR A 285 88.19 29.16 35.65
CA THR A 285 89.57 28.93 35.25
C THR A 285 89.74 27.60 34.54
N PRO A 286 90.69 27.51 33.57
CA PRO A 286 90.89 26.23 32.78
C PRO A 286 91.43 25.16 33.72
N ASP A 287 90.73 24.01 33.66
CA ASP A 287 91.09 22.75 34.29
C ASP A 287 92.28 22.08 33.56
N PRO A 288 93.23 21.46 34.22
CA PRO A 288 94.40 20.86 33.57
C PRO A 288 94.08 19.63 32.79
N ALA A 289 94.81 19.41 31.71
CA ALA A 289 94.66 18.34 30.68
C ALA A 289 94.55 16.95 31.31
N PRO A 290 93.67 16.07 30.76
CA PRO A 290 93.53 14.67 31.20
C PRO A 290 94.75 13.84 30.80
N THR A 291 95.23 13.01 31.69
CA THR A 291 96.25 12.01 31.48
C THR A 291 95.67 10.85 30.59
N PRO A 292 96.52 10.19 29.79
CA PRO A 292 96.05 9.19 28.84
C PRO A 292 95.73 7.90 29.62
N ASP A 293 94.61 7.27 29.25
CA ASP A 293 94.10 5.99 29.72
C ASP A 293 94.84 4.83 29.06
N PRO A 294 95.20 3.80 29.78
CA PRO A 294 95.90 2.65 29.21
C PRO A 294 94.90 1.58 28.69
N ASN A 295 95.05 1.28 27.40
CA ASN A 295 94.87 0.00 26.77
C ASN A 295 93.43 -0.62 26.66
N PRO A 296 92.87 -0.79 25.50
CA PRO A 296 91.63 -1.53 25.34
C PRO A 296 91.87 -3.02 25.30
N THR A 297 91.06 -3.76 26.04
CA THR A 297 90.89 -5.22 25.90
C THR A 297 90.07 -5.59 24.70
N PRO A 298 90.34 -6.67 23.99
CA PRO A 298 89.74 -7.04 22.71
C PRO A 298 88.30 -7.58 22.89
N ASP A 299 87.50 -7.22 21.91
CA ASP A 299 86.14 -7.63 21.69
C ASP A 299 86.06 -9.14 21.35
N PRO A 300 85.10 -9.94 21.89
CA PRO A 300 84.92 -11.29 21.47
C PRO A 300 84.04 -11.46 20.22
N ASP A 301 84.52 -12.32 19.37
CA ASP A 301 84.12 -12.93 18.16
C ASP A 301 82.60 -13.13 17.90
N PRO A 302 82.08 -12.71 16.72
CA PRO A 302 80.67 -12.89 16.33
C PRO A 302 80.42 -14.23 15.58
N ASN A 303 80.60 -15.38 16.22
CA ASN A 303 80.23 -16.65 15.62
C ASN A 303 79.80 -17.69 16.69
N LYS A 304 78.50 -17.61 17.08
CA LYS A 304 77.84 -18.79 17.62
C LYS A 304 76.35 -18.74 17.45
N PRO A 305 75.75 -19.71 16.77
CA PRO A 305 74.32 -19.78 16.61
C PRO A 305 73.64 -20.43 17.80
N GLY A 306 72.55 -19.92 18.25
CA GLY A 306 71.76 -20.48 19.32
C GLY A 306 70.45 -19.77 19.47
N GLU A 307 69.51 -20.41 19.13
CA GLU A 307 68.43 -21.10 19.78
C GLU A 307 67.07 -20.29 19.63
N LYS A 308 66.14 -20.94 18.94
CA LYS A 308 64.73 -20.57 18.79
C LYS A 308 64.02 -20.64 20.13
N GLU A 309 63.34 -19.61 20.55
CA GLU A 309 62.27 -19.72 21.52
C GLU A 309 60.91 -19.75 20.83
N GLU A 310 60.17 -20.78 21.20
CA GLU A 310 58.81 -21.14 20.76
C GLU A 310 57.76 -20.25 21.48
N PRO A 311 56.62 -19.91 20.88
CA PRO A 311 55.62 -19.06 21.53
C PRO A 311 54.76 -19.85 22.52
N LYS A 312 54.58 -19.27 23.68
CA LYS A 312 53.80 -19.76 24.83
C LYS A 312 52.31 -19.78 24.54
N PRO A 313 51.58 -20.88 24.87
CA PRO A 313 50.16 -21.01 24.59
C PRO A 313 49.26 -20.23 25.53
N THR A 314 48.16 -19.73 24.97
CA THR A 314 47.03 -19.08 25.65
C THR A 314 46.18 -20.09 26.41
N PRO A 315 45.69 -19.83 27.64
CA PRO A 315 44.85 -20.75 28.38
C PRO A 315 43.40 -20.79 27.89
N PRO A 316 42.70 -21.93 28.08
CA PRO A 316 41.37 -22.16 27.57
C PRO A 316 40.27 -21.52 28.42
N ALA A 317 39.17 -21.10 27.72
CA ALA A 317 37.96 -20.61 28.35
C ALA A 317 37.15 -21.75 29.00
N THR A 318 36.69 -21.51 30.22
CA THR A 318 35.87 -22.41 31.03
C THR A 318 34.39 -22.31 30.59
N GLU A 319 33.83 -23.45 30.23
CA GLU A 319 32.38 -23.63 30.07
C GLU A 319 31.66 -23.58 31.41
N THR A 320 30.53 -22.87 31.45
CA THR A 320 29.53 -23.12 32.48
C THR A 320 28.16 -23.24 31.80
N LYS A 321 27.55 -24.40 31.95
CA LYS A 321 26.18 -24.73 31.57
C LYS A 321 25.17 -23.97 32.42
N GLY A 322 24.15 -23.41 31.77
CA GLY A 322 22.93 -22.94 32.43
C GLY A 322 21.80 -22.91 31.44
N LYS A 323 20.90 -23.84 31.61
CA LYS A 323 19.68 -24.10 30.86
C LYS A 323 18.58 -23.10 31.26
N ALA A 324 17.95 -22.41 30.33
CA ALA A 324 16.56 -21.95 30.44
C ALA A 324 15.98 -21.66 29.05
N GLU A 325 14.77 -22.13 28.88
CA GLU A 325 13.96 -22.20 27.67
C GLU A 325 13.44 -20.87 27.16
N LEU A 326 13.10 -20.88 25.86
CA LEU A 326 12.52 -19.92 24.93
C LEU A 326 11.26 -19.18 25.41
N PRO A 327 10.90 -18.03 24.77
CA PRO A 327 9.90 -18.14 23.73
C PRO A 327 10.31 -17.54 22.38
N ASN A 328 9.88 -18.27 21.40
CA ASN A 328 9.90 -18.08 19.97
C ASN A 328 9.09 -16.83 19.57
N THR A 329 9.70 -15.85 18.93
CA THR A 329 8.98 -14.86 18.13
C THR A 329 9.68 -14.68 16.80
N GLY A 330 8.92 -14.93 15.76
CA GLY A 330 9.15 -15.03 14.36
C GLY A 330 10.28 -14.22 13.76
N GLU A 331 11.09 -14.94 13.04
CA GLU A 331 12.03 -14.40 12.07
C GLU A 331 11.29 -13.76 10.91
N ALA A 332 11.43 -12.46 10.77
CA ALA A 332 11.16 -11.79 9.49
C ALA A 332 12.38 -12.00 8.59
N THR A 333 12.31 -13.01 7.74
CA THR A 333 13.26 -13.17 6.63
C THR A 333 13.10 -12.02 5.67
N SER A 334 14.05 -11.11 5.63
CA SER A 334 14.19 -10.11 4.57
C SER A 334 14.62 -10.81 3.29
N ILE A 335 13.64 -11.07 2.41
CA ILE A 335 13.92 -11.47 1.04
C ILE A 335 14.20 -10.18 0.24
N LEU A 336 15.48 -9.86 0.07
CA LEU A 336 15.91 -8.99 -1.01
C LEU A 336 15.74 -9.77 -2.32
N SER A 337 14.56 -9.69 -2.92
CA SER A 337 14.34 -10.14 -4.29
C SER A 337 14.62 -8.99 -5.23
N ALA A 338 15.62 -9.20 -6.07
CA ALA A 338 15.91 -8.40 -7.24
C ALA A 338 14.65 -8.25 -8.10
N ILE A 339 14.10 -7.02 -8.15
CA ILE A 339 13.05 -6.68 -9.11
C ILE A 339 13.77 -6.39 -10.43
N GLY A 340 13.79 -7.42 -11.28
CA GLY A 340 14.14 -7.25 -12.68
C GLY A 340 13.11 -6.37 -13.37
N PHE A 341 13.55 -5.32 -14.04
CA PHE A 341 12.77 -4.48 -14.92
C PHE A 341 12.16 -5.33 -16.04
N VAL A 342 10.86 -5.57 -16.01
CA VAL A 342 10.09 -5.99 -17.18
C VAL A 342 9.50 -4.74 -17.80
N VAL A 343 10.15 -4.25 -18.86
CA VAL A 343 9.58 -3.26 -19.77
C VAL A 343 8.53 -3.99 -20.61
N LEU A 344 7.26 -3.85 -20.25
CA LEU A 344 6.14 -4.24 -21.11
C LEU A 344 5.89 -3.12 -22.12
N ALA A 345 6.45 -3.31 -23.32
CA ALA A 345 6.05 -2.55 -24.49
C ALA A 345 4.60 -2.94 -24.86
N LEU A 346 3.64 -2.10 -24.54
CA LEU A 346 2.28 -2.19 -25.06
C LEU A 346 2.29 -1.63 -26.49
N SER A 347 2.47 -2.55 -27.47
CA SER A 347 2.19 -2.29 -28.88
C SER A 347 0.67 -2.16 -29.05
N GLY A 348 0.23 -0.94 -29.36
CA GLY A 348 -1.16 -0.64 -29.68
C GLY A 348 -1.63 -1.40 -30.92
N LEU A 349 -2.63 -2.24 -30.73
CA LEU A 349 -3.37 -2.87 -31.82
C LEU A 349 -4.52 -1.94 -32.20
N VAL A 350 -4.33 -1.16 -33.26
CA VAL A 350 -5.40 -0.34 -33.87
C VAL A 350 -6.24 -1.27 -34.73
N PHE A 351 -7.47 -1.57 -34.29
CA PHE A 351 -8.47 -2.22 -35.13
C PHE A 351 -9.15 -1.21 -36.04
N PHE A 352 -8.82 -1.24 -37.33
CA PHE A 352 -9.58 -0.60 -38.37
C PHE A 352 -10.84 -1.40 -38.69
N VAL A 353 -12.02 -0.92 -38.28
CA VAL A 353 -13.30 -1.44 -38.78
C VAL A 353 -13.56 -0.84 -40.15
N LYS A 354 -13.42 -1.64 -41.22
CA LYS A 354 -13.77 -1.30 -42.59
C LYS A 354 -15.30 -1.40 -42.73
N ARG A 355 -16.01 -0.26 -42.82
CA ARG A 355 -17.41 -0.22 -43.29
C ARG A 355 -17.42 -0.55 -44.79
N LYS A 356 -18.17 -1.57 -45.15
CA LYS A 356 -18.64 -1.76 -46.55
C LYS A 356 -20.01 -1.10 -46.70
N ALA A 357 -20.10 -0.37 -47.78
CA ALA A 357 -21.33 0.23 -48.30
C ALA A 357 -22.39 -0.80 -48.62
#